data_e6b3b64bd24bac722572dca608038bb0
#
_entry.id   e6b3b64bd24bac722572dca608038bb0
#
_cell.length_a   1.000
_cell.length_b   1.000
_cell.length_c   1.000
_cell.angle_alpha   90.00
_cell.angle_beta   90.00
_cell.angle_gamma   90.00
#
_symmetry.space_group_name_H-M   'P 1'
#
loop_
_entity.id
_entity.type
_entity.pdbx_description
1 polymer ?
#
loop_
_entity_poly.entity_id
_entity_poly.type
_entity_poly.pdbx_seq_one_letter_code
_entity_poly.pdbx_strand_id
1 'polypeptide(L)'
;RQASRITSLASGGRRGLAQSLFQVGGNLGGSLGPLLVALLVAPYGRTHIALFSILAFVAILVMIPICRWYKAYLSRVKWQKKSGETHVEMPLSLGKTVFSISILLTLIFSKYIYMASLNSYYTFYLIHKFGVSVQTSQICLFVFLIATAMGTLAGGPIGDKIGRKYVIWGSILGAAPFSLLMPHVGFVWTIVLSFCVGLVLSSAFPAILLYAQELLPYKLGLISGLFFGFAFGVAGIASAVLGNMADHYGIEAVYNVCGFMPLLGLVTWFLPNLKKK
;
A
#
# COMPACT_ATOMS: atom_id res chain seq x y z
N ARG A 1 -10.03 10.36 -0.39
CA ARG A 1 -10.01 11.42 0.66
C ARG A 1 -11.10 11.23 1.71
N GLN A 2 -12.36 11.04 1.30
CA GLN A 2 -13.49 10.96 2.24
C GLN A 2 -13.56 9.61 2.96
N ALA A 3 -13.30 8.52 2.27
CA ALA A 3 -13.37 7.18 2.83
C ALA A 3 -12.37 6.96 3.99
N SER A 4 -11.11 7.36 3.84
CA SER A 4 -10.11 7.29 4.92
C SER A 4 -10.51 8.13 6.15
N ARG A 5 -11.19 9.25 5.94
CA ARG A 5 -11.73 10.07 7.05
C ARG A 5 -12.91 9.39 7.75
N ILE A 6 -13.80 8.75 6.99
CA ILE A 6 -14.92 7.96 7.55
C ILE A 6 -14.38 6.85 8.44
N THR A 7 -13.39 6.12 7.94
CA THR A 7 -12.76 5.01 8.64
C THR A 7 -12.09 5.47 9.95
N SER A 8 -11.40 6.62 9.92
CA SER A 8 -10.81 7.22 11.11
C SER A 8 -11.86 7.63 12.16
N LEU A 9 -13.01 8.12 11.73
CA LEU A 9 -14.11 8.53 12.62
C LEU A 9 -14.85 7.33 13.21
N ALA A 10 -14.97 6.24 12.47
CA ALA A 10 -15.61 5.00 12.91
C ALA A 10 -14.70 4.09 13.75
N SER A 11 -13.44 4.51 13.99
CA SER A 11 -12.38 3.65 14.55
C SER A 11 -12.52 3.32 16.04
N GLY A 12 -13.37 4.03 16.79
CA GLY A 12 -13.48 3.81 18.24
C GLY A 12 -12.15 3.89 19.00
N GLY A 13 -11.19 4.70 18.53
CA GLY A 13 -9.84 4.84 19.11
C GLY A 13 -8.77 3.94 18.46
N ARG A 14 -9.14 2.90 17.73
CA ARG A 14 -8.20 1.99 17.04
C ARG A 14 -7.93 2.45 15.61
N ARG A 15 -7.28 3.61 15.46
CA ARG A 15 -7.05 4.26 14.16
C ARG A 15 -6.22 3.41 13.19
N GLY A 16 -5.25 2.64 13.71
CA GLY A 16 -4.41 1.74 12.91
C GLY A 16 -5.23 0.62 12.27
N LEU A 17 -6.03 -0.08 13.05
CA LEU A 17 -6.92 -1.13 12.54
C LEU A 17 -7.89 -0.59 11.49
N ALA A 18 -8.51 0.55 11.75
CA ALA A 18 -9.48 1.14 10.84
C ALA A 18 -8.84 1.53 9.49
N GLN A 19 -7.65 2.14 9.51
CA GLN A 19 -6.91 2.51 8.31
C GLN A 19 -6.45 1.26 7.52
N SER A 20 -6.02 0.21 8.22
CA SER A 20 -5.67 -1.07 7.60
C SER A 20 -6.85 -1.74 6.94
N LEU A 21 -8.01 -1.81 7.59
CA LEU A 21 -9.24 -2.38 7.01
C LEU A 21 -9.66 -1.65 5.73
N PHE A 22 -9.55 -0.31 5.71
CA PHE A 22 -9.82 0.46 4.51
C PHE A 22 -8.88 0.08 3.35
N GLN A 23 -7.59 -0.07 3.62
CA GLN A 23 -6.61 -0.40 2.59
C GLN A 23 -6.70 -1.86 2.13
N VAL A 24 -7.02 -2.77 3.05
CA VAL A 24 -7.22 -4.20 2.74
C VAL A 24 -8.33 -4.39 1.69
N GLY A 25 -9.41 -3.61 1.76
CA GLY A 25 -10.45 -3.65 0.73
C GLY A 25 -9.91 -3.38 -0.67
N GLY A 26 -9.03 -2.36 -0.82
CA GLY A 26 -8.37 -2.08 -2.09
C GLY A 26 -7.39 -3.18 -2.54
N ASN A 27 -6.58 -3.68 -1.62
CA ASN A 27 -5.58 -4.72 -1.90
C ASN A 27 -6.25 -6.07 -2.26
N LEU A 28 -7.32 -6.47 -1.53
CA LEU A 28 -8.10 -7.66 -1.86
C LEU A 28 -8.78 -7.54 -3.22
N GLY A 29 -9.39 -6.38 -3.51
CA GLY A 29 -9.96 -6.13 -4.84
C GLY A 29 -8.91 -6.22 -5.94
N GLY A 30 -7.71 -5.67 -5.71
CA GLY A 30 -6.57 -5.78 -6.63
C GLY A 30 -6.08 -7.21 -6.82
N SER A 31 -6.07 -8.04 -5.76
CA SER A 31 -5.63 -9.45 -5.85
C SER A 31 -6.61 -10.34 -6.61
N LEU A 32 -7.90 -10.05 -6.55
CA LEU A 32 -8.91 -10.80 -7.29
C LEU A 32 -8.77 -10.63 -8.82
N GLY A 33 -8.23 -9.50 -9.30
CA GLY A 33 -8.01 -9.26 -10.73
C GLY A 33 -7.18 -10.35 -11.41
N PRO A 34 -5.93 -10.58 -11.01
CA PRO A 34 -5.09 -11.66 -11.56
C PRO A 34 -5.70 -13.05 -11.42
N LEU A 35 -6.36 -13.34 -10.30
CA LEU A 35 -7.06 -14.60 -10.10
C LEU A 35 -8.17 -14.83 -11.13
N LEU A 36 -9.00 -13.80 -11.34
CA LEU A 36 -10.07 -13.87 -12.34
C LEU A 36 -9.52 -13.95 -13.76
N VAL A 37 -8.40 -13.29 -14.04
CA VAL A 37 -7.70 -13.45 -15.33
C VAL A 37 -7.22 -14.89 -15.52
N ALA A 38 -6.61 -15.48 -14.50
CA ALA A 38 -6.14 -16.87 -14.57
C ALA A 38 -7.27 -17.89 -14.77
N LEU A 39 -8.42 -17.68 -14.14
CA LEU A 39 -9.54 -18.63 -14.13
C LEU A 39 -10.52 -18.44 -15.28
N LEU A 40 -10.73 -17.20 -15.74
CA LEU A 40 -11.76 -16.89 -16.74
C LEU A 40 -11.18 -16.43 -18.08
N VAL A 41 -10.18 -15.54 -18.05
CA VAL A 41 -9.68 -14.95 -19.30
C VAL A 41 -8.65 -15.85 -19.99
N ALA A 42 -7.75 -16.47 -19.24
CA ALA A 42 -6.72 -17.32 -19.80
C ALA A 42 -7.28 -18.57 -20.49
N PRO A 43 -8.26 -19.32 -19.91
CA PRO A 43 -8.83 -20.50 -20.56
C PRO A 43 -9.94 -20.19 -21.57
N TYR A 44 -10.75 -19.13 -21.36
CA TYR A 44 -11.97 -18.87 -22.16
C TYR A 44 -11.84 -17.70 -23.15
N GLY A 45 -10.72 -16.98 -23.13
CA GLY A 45 -10.43 -15.89 -24.05
C GLY A 45 -10.82 -14.50 -23.55
N ARG A 46 -10.29 -13.47 -24.26
CA ARG A 46 -10.35 -12.06 -23.86
C ARG A 46 -11.75 -11.44 -23.78
N THR A 47 -12.72 -11.98 -24.49
CA THR A 47 -14.11 -11.49 -24.49
C THR A 47 -14.76 -11.59 -23.10
N HIS A 48 -14.33 -12.54 -22.26
CA HIS A 48 -14.84 -12.74 -20.90
C HIS A 48 -14.45 -11.61 -19.92
N ILE A 49 -13.56 -10.70 -20.32
CA ILE A 49 -13.25 -9.48 -19.55
C ILE A 49 -14.53 -8.63 -19.35
N ALA A 50 -15.48 -8.68 -20.29
CA ALA A 50 -16.74 -7.96 -20.17
C ALA A 50 -17.57 -8.35 -18.91
N LEU A 51 -17.39 -9.58 -18.39
CA LEU A 51 -18.05 -10.03 -17.17
C LEU A 51 -17.64 -9.21 -15.94
N PHE A 52 -16.45 -8.59 -15.97
CA PHE A 52 -15.99 -7.75 -14.86
C PHE A 52 -16.78 -6.44 -14.72
N SER A 53 -17.48 -6.02 -15.77
CA SER A 53 -18.41 -4.88 -15.68
C SER A 53 -19.55 -5.12 -14.68
N ILE A 54 -19.95 -6.38 -14.47
CA ILE A 54 -20.95 -6.75 -13.47
C ILE A 54 -20.48 -6.38 -12.06
N LEU A 55 -19.20 -6.60 -11.75
CA LEU A 55 -18.61 -6.21 -10.46
C LEU A 55 -18.66 -4.69 -10.25
N ALA A 56 -18.49 -3.89 -11.33
CA ALA A 56 -18.61 -2.45 -11.24
C ALA A 56 -20.03 -2.02 -10.90
N PHE A 57 -21.05 -2.64 -11.49
CA PHE A 57 -22.46 -2.38 -11.14
C PHE A 57 -22.78 -2.76 -9.69
N VAL A 58 -22.30 -3.90 -9.21
CA VAL A 58 -22.44 -4.31 -7.79
C VAL A 58 -21.78 -3.29 -6.87
N ALA A 59 -20.56 -2.82 -7.22
CA ALA A 59 -19.88 -1.79 -6.43
C ALA A 59 -20.67 -0.48 -6.35
N ILE A 60 -21.29 -0.03 -7.46
CA ILE A 60 -22.15 1.15 -7.50
C ILE A 60 -23.35 0.96 -6.55
N LEU A 61 -24.04 -0.19 -6.63
CA LEU A 61 -25.19 -0.49 -5.76
C LEU A 61 -24.81 -0.47 -4.27
N VAL A 62 -23.66 -1.02 -3.91
CA VAL A 62 -23.15 -1.00 -2.53
C VAL A 62 -22.77 0.42 -2.09
N MET A 63 -22.27 1.27 -2.98
CA MET A 63 -21.87 2.63 -2.63
C MET A 63 -23.05 3.57 -2.35
N ILE A 64 -24.23 3.33 -2.93
CA ILE A 64 -25.41 4.20 -2.73
C ILE A 64 -25.81 4.33 -1.25
N PRO A 65 -26.04 3.22 -0.50
CA PRO A 65 -26.40 3.32 0.92
C PRO A 65 -25.27 3.93 1.77
N ILE A 66 -24.00 3.65 1.44
CA ILE A 66 -22.84 4.23 2.14
C ILE A 66 -22.82 5.76 1.98
N CYS A 67 -23.05 6.26 0.77
CA CYS A 67 -23.12 7.69 0.49
C CYS A 67 -24.29 8.37 1.24
N ARG A 68 -25.45 7.73 1.30
CA ARG A 68 -26.63 8.22 2.04
C ARG A 68 -26.34 8.29 3.55
N TRP A 69 -25.77 7.23 4.11
CA TRP A 69 -25.38 7.19 5.52
C TRP A 69 -24.34 8.28 5.84
N TYR A 70 -23.34 8.46 4.99
CA TYR A 70 -22.31 9.47 5.20
C TYR A 70 -22.85 10.91 5.13
N LYS A 71 -23.79 11.18 4.22
CA LYS A 71 -24.46 12.48 4.13
C LYS A 71 -25.21 12.78 5.42
N ALA A 72 -25.96 11.83 5.95
CA ALA A 72 -26.69 11.94 7.22
C ALA A 72 -25.73 12.11 8.42
N TYR A 73 -24.61 11.39 8.44
CA TYR A 73 -23.57 11.54 9.47
C TYR A 73 -22.95 12.94 9.46
N LEU A 74 -22.59 13.46 8.28
CA LEU A 74 -22.00 14.81 8.16
C LEU A 74 -22.97 15.92 8.63
N SER A 75 -24.27 15.79 8.40
CA SER A 75 -25.25 16.75 8.89
C SER A 75 -25.31 16.77 10.41
N ARG A 76 -25.23 15.60 11.07
CA ARG A 76 -25.18 15.49 12.55
C ARG A 76 -23.88 16.07 13.15
N VAL A 77 -22.74 15.79 12.54
CA VAL A 77 -21.42 16.26 13.03
C VAL A 77 -21.24 17.76 12.83
N LYS A 78 -21.79 18.36 11.78
CA LYS A 78 -21.79 19.81 11.62
C LYS A 78 -22.49 20.55 12.77
N TRP A 79 -23.52 19.94 13.32
CA TRP A 79 -24.25 20.49 14.48
C TRP A 79 -23.39 20.47 15.77
N GLN A 80 -22.62 19.39 16.00
CA GLN A 80 -21.77 19.25 17.20
C GLN A 80 -20.50 20.11 17.17
N LYS A 81 -19.98 20.47 15.98
CA LYS A 81 -18.75 21.24 15.81
C LYS A 81 -18.87 22.74 16.12
N LYS A 82 -20.06 23.24 16.40
CA LYS A 82 -20.29 24.63 16.82
C LYS A 82 -19.88 24.92 18.27
N SER A 83 -19.45 23.90 19.03
CA SER A 83 -19.08 24.03 20.45
C SER A 83 -17.69 23.40 20.67
N GLY A 84 -16.64 24.20 20.54
CA GLY A 84 -15.31 23.85 21.04
C GLY A 84 -14.22 23.67 19.98
N GLU A 85 -13.51 24.73 19.67
CA GLU A 85 -12.18 24.67 19.07
C GLU A 85 -11.19 24.18 20.14
N THR A 86 -10.90 22.91 20.16
CA THR A 86 -9.76 22.37 20.93
C THR A 86 -8.47 22.72 20.18
N HIS A 87 -7.69 23.63 20.73
CA HIS A 87 -6.30 23.84 20.31
C HIS A 87 -5.51 22.55 20.61
N VAL A 88 -5.28 21.73 19.59
CA VAL A 88 -4.38 20.58 19.71
C VAL A 88 -2.97 21.06 19.33
N GLU A 89 -2.06 21.11 20.26
CA GLU A 89 -0.66 21.51 20.03
C GLU A 89 0.04 20.58 19.05
N MET A 90 0.91 21.14 18.20
CA MET A 90 1.77 20.32 17.33
C MET A 90 2.78 19.54 18.18
N PRO A 91 2.93 18.22 17.98
CA PRO A 91 3.81 17.38 18.81
C PRO A 91 5.29 17.70 18.63
N LEU A 92 5.67 18.36 17.53
CA LEU A 92 7.06 18.70 17.18
C LEU A 92 7.16 20.13 16.64
N SER A 93 8.35 20.73 16.73
CA SER A 93 8.66 22.00 16.05
C SER A 93 8.50 21.85 14.53
N LEU A 94 8.19 22.97 13.85
CA LEU A 94 7.91 22.99 12.41
C LEU A 94 9.06 22.34 11.59
N GLY A 95 10.32 22.66 11.89
CA GLY A 95 11.48 22.09 11.21
C GLY A 95 11.56 20.56 11.35
N LYS A 96 11.35 20.04 12.57
CA LYS A 96 11.34 18.60 12.82
C LYS A 96 10.16 17.91 12.14
N THR A 97 9.01 18.58 12.05
CA THR A 97 7.82 18.07 11.36
C THR A 97 8.08 17.95 9.86
N VAL A 98 8.61 18.98 9.21
CA VAL A 98 8.96 18.98 7.78
C VAL A 98 10.00 17.90 7.49
N PHE A 99 11.06 17.82 8.29
CA PHE A 99 12.08 16.78 8.16
C PHE A 99 11.50 15.37 8.26
N SER A 100 10.63 15.13 9.25
CA SER A 100 9.95 13.82 9.40
C SER A 100 9.05 13.49 8.19
N ILE A 101 8.31 14.46 7.66
CA ILE A 101 7.49 14.27 6.47
C ILE A 101 8.35 13.93 5.25
N SER A 102 9.50 14.60 5.07
CA SER A 102 10.44 14.31 3.98
C SER A 102 10.96 12.88 4.06
N ILE A 103 11.34 12.41 5.26
CA ILE A 103 11.72 11.01 5.48
C ILE A 103 10.58 10.06 5.09
N LEU A 104 9.35 10.32 5.54
CA LEU A 104 8.20 9.47 5.21
C LEU A 104 7.90 9.43 3.72
N LEU A 105 8.06 10.55 2.99
CA LEU A 105 7.91 10.59 1.54
C LEU A 105 9.02 9.79 0.83
N THR A 106 10.28 9.87 1.31
CA THR A 106 11.38 9.03 0.79
C THR A 106 11.09 7.54 0.99
N LEU A 107 10.54 7.16 2.13
CA LEU A 107 10.16 5.77 2.41
C LEU A 107 9.00 5.29 1.52
N ILE A 108 8.02 6.16 1.25
CA ILE A 108 6.95 5.86 0.28
C ILE A 108 7.53 5.72 -1.12
N PHE A 109 8.41 6.61 -1.54
CA PHE A 109 9.10 6.55 -2.82
C PHE A 109 9.78 5.19 -3.01
N SER A 110 10.63 4.80 -2.08
CA SER A 110 11.32 3.51 -2.06
C SER A 110 10.36 2.33 -2.17
N LYS A 111 9.36 2.30 -1.28
CA LYS A 111 8.37 1.22 -1.24
C LYS A 111 7.58 1.12 -2.54
N TYR A 112 7.07 2.24 -3.06
CA TYR A 112 6.16 2.20 -4.20
C TYR A 112 6.86 1.95 -5.52
N ILE A 113 8.14 2.29 -5.68
CA ILE A 113 8.95 1.85 -6.83
C ILE A 113 9.07 0.32 -6.82
N TYR A 114 9.44 -0.26 -5.68
CA TYR A 114 9.56 -1.72 -5.58
C TYR A 114 8.21 -2.43 -5.75
N MET A 115 7.15 -1.91 -5.15
CA MET A 115 5.80 -2.45 -5.35
C MET A 115 5.33 -2.32 -6.80
N ALA A 116 5.70 -1.25 -7.52
CA ALA A 116 5.39 -1.09 -8.93
C ALA A 116 6.08 -2.15 -9.80
N SER A 117 7.35 -2.50 -9.50
CA SER A 117 8.05 -3.56 -10.21
C SER A 117 7.34 -4.92 -10.06
N LEU A 118 6.87 -5.25 -8.85
CA LEU A 118 6.13 -6.49 -8.60
C LEU A 118 4.71 -6.46 -9.18
N ASN A 119 3.98 -5.37 -9.02
CA ASN A 119 2.60 -5.29 -9.51
C ASN A 119 2.51 -5.29 -11.03
N SER A 120 3.42 -4.60 -11.72
CA SER A 120 3.34 -4.40 -13.18
C SER A 120 4.14 -5.44 -13.96
N TYR A 121 5.24 -5.95 -13.40
CA TYR A 121 6.21 -6.73 -14.16
C TYR A 121 6.45 -8.15 -13.64
N TYR A 122 5.85 -8.55 -12.51
CA TYR A 122 6.09 -9.87 -11.91
C TYR A 122 5.71 -11.02 -12.82
N THR A 123 4.58 -10.92 -13.52
CA THR A 123 4.15 -11.95 -14.48
C THR A 123 5.12 -12.08 -15.64
N PHE A 124 5.60 -10.97 -16.20
CA PHE A 124 6.60 -10.96 -17.27
C PHE A 124 7.93 -11.55 -16.80
N TYR A 125 8.37 -11.19 -15.59
CA TYR A 125 9.57 -11.76 -15.00
C TYR A 125 9.50 -13.28 -14.84
N LEU A 126 8.40 -13.80 -14.31
CA LEU A 126 8.21 -15.24 -14.14
C LEU A 126 8.17 -15.99 -15.47
N ILE A 127 7.48 -15.45 -16.48
CA ILE A 127 7.40 -16.03 -17.81
C ILE A 127 8.79 -16.04 -18.47
N HIS A 128 9.49 -14.90 -18.43
CA HIS A 128 10.80 -14.77 -19.10
C HIS A 128 11.87 -15.62 -18.42
N LYS A 129 11.96 -15.59 -17.09
CA LYS A 129 13.04 -16.26 -16.35
C LYS A 129 12.82 -17.76 -16.20
N PHE A 130 11.57 -18.20 -15.99
CA PHE A 130 11.26 -19.59 -15.65
C PHE A 130 10.43 -20.32 -16.71
N GLY A 131 10.03 -19.65 -17.79
CA GLY A 131 9.25 -20.26 -18.87
C GLY A 131 7.85 -20.73 -18.48
N VAL A 132 7.27 -20.18 -17.40
CA VAL A 132 5.96 -20.60 -16.90
C VAL A 132 4.82 -20.04 -17.76
N SER A 133 3.67 -20.72 -17.73
CA SER A 133 2.48 -20.27 -18.45
C SER A 133 1.93 -18.94 -17.90
N VAL A 134 1.18 -18.19 -18.71
CA VAL A 134 0.48 -16.98 -18.29
C VAL A 134 -0.43 -17.27 -17.09
N GLN A 135 -1.15 -18.41 -17.11
CA GLN A 135 -2.03 -18.81 -16.03
C GLN A 135 -1.26 -18.97 -14.71
N THR A 136 -0.14 -19.72 -14.74
CA THR A 136 0.71 -19.91 -13.55
C THR A 136 1.26 -18.59 -13.03
N SER A 137 1.73 -17.70 -13.92
CA SER A 137 2.26 -16.40 -13.51
C SER A 137 1.21 -15.49 -12.85
N GLN A 138 -0.05 -15.54 -13.31
CA GLN A 138 -1.16 -14.80 -12.70
C GLN A 138 -1.53 -15.37 -11.32
N ILE A 139 -1.47 -16.69 -11.13
CA ILE A 139 -1.66 -17.31 -9.80
C ILE A 139 -0.56 -16.86 -8.84
N CYS A 140 0.69 -16.83 -9.29
CA CYS A 140 1.81 -16.33 -8.48
C CYS A 140 1.62 -14.85 -8.10
N LEU A 141 1.14 -14.04 -9.05
CA LEU A 141 0.80 -12.62 -8.76
C LEU A 141 -0.34 -12.52 -7.74
N PHE A 142 -1.37 -13.36 -7.85
CA PHE A 142 -2.43 -13.42 -6.83
C PHE A 142 -1.87 -13.76 -5.45
N VAL A 143 -0.97 -14.75 -5.33
CA VAL A 143 -0.32 -15.13 -4.07
C VAL A 143 0.45 -13.95 -3.45
N PHE A 144 1.18 -13.20 -4.27
CA PHE A 144 1.86 -11.99 -3.83
C PHE A 144 0.86 -10.93 -3.35
N LEU A 145 -0.21 -10.67 -4.11
CA LEU A 145 -1.19 -9.63 -3.79
C LEU A 145 -2.04 -9.98 -2.54
N ILE A 146 -2.38 -11.27 -2.32
CA ILE A 146 -3.04 -11.69 -1.07
C ILE A 146 -2.11 -11.47 0.13
N ALA A 147 -0.81 -11.75 -0.02
CA ALA A 147 0.17 -11.45 1.01
C ALA A 147 0.24 -9.95 1.33
N THR A 148 0.12 -9.08 0.32
CA THR A 148 0.06 -7.62 0.54
C THR A 148 -1.19 -7.21 1.33
N ALA A 149 -2.34 -7.84 1.06
CA ALA A 149 -3.56 -7.60 1.83
C ALA A 149 -3.42 -8.04 3.28
N MET A 150 -2.85 -9.23 3.53
CA MET A 150 -2.57 -9.75 4.87
C MET A 150 -1.59 -8.86 5.63
N GLY A 151 -0.49 -8.45 5.00
CA GLY A 151 0.49 -7.55 5.58
C GLY A 151 -0.09 -6.18 5.94
N THR A 152 -0.92 -5.62 5.06
CA THR A 152 -1.62 -4.37 5.31
C THR A 152 -2.56 -4.49 6.52
N LEU A 153 -3.30 -5.60 6.63
CA LEU A 153 -4.20 -5.85 7.77
C LEU A 153 -3.43 -5.94 9.09
N ALA A 154 -2.31 -6.66 9.09
CA ALA A 154 -1.49 -6.83 10.28
C ALA A 154 -0.77 -5.54 10.72
N GLY A 155 -0.35 -4.71 9.76
CA GLY A 155 0.45 -3.50 10.01
C GLY A 155 -0.20 -2.48 10.94
N GLY A 156 -1.52 -2.27 10.83
CA GLY A 156 -2.24 -1.32 11.68
C GLY A 156 -2.28 -1.71 13.15
N PRO A 157 -2.82 -2.89 13.50
CA PRO A 157 -2.85 -3.36 14.88
C PRO A 157 -1.48 -3.50 15.52
N ILE A 158 -0.48 -3.97 14.76
CA ILE A 158 0.91 -4.08 15.23
C ILE A 158 1.46 -2.68 15.52
N GLY A 159 1.23 -1.70 14.63
CA GLY A 159 1.65 -0.32 14.82
C GLY A 159 0.99 0.37 16.03
N ASP A 160 -0.26 0.02 16.32
CA ASP A 160 -0.96 0.52 17.51
C ASP A 160 -0.37 -0.04 18.82
N LYS A 161 0.21 -1.27 18.79
CA LYS A 161 0.81 -1.94 19.97
C LYS A 161 2.27 -1.55 20.20
N ILE A 162 3.13 -1.78 19.22
CA ILE A 162 4.60 -1.62 19.38
C ILE A 162 5.11 -0.24 19.00
N GLY A 163 4.28 0.58 18.35
CA GLY A 163 4.65 1.91 17.87
C GLY A 163 4.91 1.95 16.37
N ARG A 164 4.50 3.04 15.75
CA ARG A 164 4.48 3.18 14.28
C ARG A 164 5.88 3.24 13.67
N LYS A 165 6.83 3.91 14.33
CA LYS A 165 8.23 3.97 13.88
C LYS A 165 8.83 2.57 13.70
N TYR A 166 8.61 1.68 14.67
CA TYR A 166 9.17 0.32 14.63
C TYR A 166 8.55 -0.54 13.52
N VAL A 167 7.24 -0.38 13.28
CA VAL A 167 6.58 -1.07 12.15
C VAL A 167 7.12 -0.55 10.83
N ILE A 168 7.28 0.76 10.65
CA ILE A 168 7.83 1.34 9.43
C ILE A 168 9.25 0.80 9.18
N TRP A 169 10.10 0.85 10.20
CA TRP A 169 11.47 0.37 10.12
C TRP A 169 11.54 -1.13 9.79
N GLY A 170 10.86 -1.97 10.59
CA GLY A 170 10.84 -3.41 10.40
C GLY A 170 10.20 -3.84 9.08
N SER A 171 9.20 -3.10 8.58
CA SER A 171 8.54 -3.45 7.32
C SER A 171 9.38 -3.12 6.09
N ILE A 172 9.99 -1.95 6.04
CA ILE A 172 10.73 -1.55 4.83
C ILE A 172 12.10 -2.24 4.84
N LEU A 173 12.87 -2.13 5.92
CA LEU A 173 14.18 -2.75 5.98
C LEU A 173 14.10 -4.28 6.08
N GLY A 174 13.10 -4.81 6.78
CA GLY A 174 12.86 -6.25 6.87
C GLY A 174 12.51 -6.91 5.54
N ALA A 175 12.00 -6.16 4.55
CA ALA A 175 11.80 -6.66 3.20
C ALA A 175 13.11 -6.74 2.37
N ALA A 176 14.16 -6.01 2.76
CA ALA A 176 15.41 -5.94 1.99
C ALA A 176 16.09 -7.31 1.74
N PRO A 177 16.27 -8.20 2.71
CA PRO A 177 16.90 -9.49 2.45
C PRO A 177 16.10 -10.33 1.44
N PHE A 178 14.78 -10.29 1.50
CA PHE A 178 13.93 -11.03 0.57
C PHE A 178 13.97 -10.43 -0.83
N SER A 179 13.97 -9.09 -0.95
CA SER A 179 14.03 -8.40 -2.24
C SER A 179 15.37 -8.59 -2.95
N LEU A 180 16.48 -8.61 -2.21
CA LEU A 180 17.81 -8.80 -2.75
C LEU A 180 18.06 -10.26 -3.19
N LEU A 181 17.51 -11.23 -2.46
CA LEU A 181 17.67 -12.65 -2.79
C LEU A 181 16.79 -13.09 -3.97
N MET A 182 15.62 -12.45 -4.17
CA MET A 182 14.62 -12.89 -5.14
C MET A 182 15.17 -13.03 -6.58
N PRO A 183 16.04 -12.15 -7.12
CA PRO A 183 16.60 -12.31 -8.46
C PRO A 183 17.56 -13.50 -8.61
N HIS A 184 18.08 -14.04 -7.51
CA HIS A 184 19.15 -15.03 -7.51
C HIS A 184 18.70 -16.48 -7.21
N VAL A 185 17.40 -16.69 -7.02
CA VAL A 185 16.84 -17.98 -6.61
C VAL A 185 15.98 -18.63 -7.69
N GLY A 186 15.67 -19.91 -7.49
CA GLY A 186 14.78 -20.68 -8.38
C GLY A 186 13.30 -20.32 -8.19
N PHE A 187 12.44 -20.88 -9.07
CA PHE A 187 11.02 -20.54 -9.18
C PHE A 187 10.26 -20.62 -7.84
N VAL A 188 10.35 -21.73 -7.11
CA VAL A 188 9.62 -21.94 -5.86
C VAL A 188 10.03 -20.90 -4.80
N TRP A 189 11.34 -20.65 -4.66
CA TRP A 189 11.84 -19.65 -3.73
C TRP A 189 11.45 -18.22 -4.13
N THR A 190 11.38 -17.92 -5.41
CA THR A 190 10.87 -16.63 -5.90
C THR A 190 9.44 -16.37 -5.42
N ILE A 191 8.56 -17.40 -5.46
CA ILE A 191 7.19 -17.28 -4.95
C ILE A 191 7.19 -17.06 -3.43
N VAL A 192 7.97 -17.84 -2.68
CA VAL A 192 8.06 -17.71 -1.22
C VAL A 192 8.59 -16.32 -0.82
N LEU A 193 9.66 -15.86 -1.48
CA LEU A 193 10.25 -14.55 -1.19
C LEU A 193 9.30 -13.41 -1.59
N SER A 194 8.60 -13.51 -2.72
CA SER A 194 7.61 -12.51 -3.10
C SER A 194 6.44 -12.43 -2.10
N PHE A 195 5.99 -13.58 -1.59
CA PHE A 195 5.00 -13.63 -0.51
C PHE A 195 5.50 -12.93 0.75
N CYS A 196 6.73 -13.22 1.20
CA CYS A 196 7.35 -12.57 2.35
C CYS A 196 7.48 -11.05 2.16
N VAL A 197 7.94 -10.62 0.98
CA VAL A 197 8.01 -9.20 0.62
C VAL A 197 6.62 -8.55 0.67
N GLY A 198 5.62 -9.17 0.03
CA GLY A 198 4.25 -8.67 0.04
C GLY A 198 3.72 -8.48 1.45
N LEU A 199 3.90 -9.48 2.30
CA LEU A 199 3.46 -9.47 3.71
C LEU A 199 4.16 -8.35 4.51
N VAL A 200 5.48 -8.33 4.48
CA VAL A 200 6.31 -7.44 5.31
C VAL A 200 6.20 -6.00 4.83
N LEU A 201 6.46 -5.74 3.54
CA LEU A 201 6.52 -4.38 3.00
C LEU A 201 5.17 -3.67 3.03
N SER A 202 4.05 -4.41 2.88
CA SER A 202 2.72 -3.80 2.83
C SER A 202 2.24 -3.28 4.18
N SER A 203 2.76 -3.80 5.29
CA SER A 203 2.44 -3.32 6.63
C SER A 203 2.94 -1.88 6.91
N ALA A 204 3.90 -1.37 6.13
CA ALA A 204 4.47 -0.04 6.32
C ALA A 204 3.47 1.11 6.04
N PHE A 205 2.64 1.03 4.99
CA PHE A 205 1.87 2.18 4.53
C PHE A 205 0.81 2.67 5.53
N PRO A 206 0.01 1.81 6.19
CA PRO A 206 -0.89 2.25 7.25
C PRO A 206 -0.15 2.98 8.38
N ALA A 207 1.01 2.45 8.78
CA ALA A 207 1.83 3.04 9.84
C ALA A 207 2.43 4.40 9.43
N ILE A 208 2.94 4.52 8.19
CA ILE A 208 3.45 5.78 7.62
C ILE A 208 2.36 6.85 7.60
N LEU A 209 1.19 6.51 7.06
CA LEU A 209 0.09 7.46 6.93
C LEU A 209 -0.40 7.97 8.30
N LEU A 210 -0.54 7.05 9.27
CA LEU A 210 -0.95 7.41 10.62
C LEU A 210 0.11 8.23 11.35
N TYR A 211 1.38 7.90 11.20
CA TYR A 211 2.48 8.69 11.75
C TYR A 211 2.47 10.11 11.19
N ALA A 212 2.26 10.27 9.88
CA ALA A 212 2.14 11.59 9.25
C ALA A 212 0.90 12.38 9.72
N GLN A 213 -0.22 11.69 9.94
CA GLN A 213 -1.44 12.28 10.49
C GLN A 213 -1.27 12.72 11.95
N GLU A 214 -0.43 12.05 12.73
CA GLU A 214 -0.10 12.44 14.10
C GLU A 214 0.82 13.66 14.15
N LEU A 215 1.69 13.83 13.16
CA LEU A 215 2.52 15.04 13.05
C LEU A 215 1.70 16.29 12.77
N LEU A 216 0.62 16.18 11.98
CA LEU A 216 -0.24 17.31 11.58
C LEU A 216 -1.73 16.99 11.77
N PRO A 217 -2.20 16.92 13.03
CA PRO A 217 -3.57 16.49 13.34
C PRO A 217 -4.66 17.42 12.80
N TYR A 218 -4.32 18.68 12.54
CA TYR A 218 -5.28 19.65 11.97
C TYR A 218 -5.48 19.50 10.47
N LYS A 219 -4.52 18.90 9.76
CA LYS A 219 -4.50 18.83 8.30
C LYS A 219 -4.66 17.39 7.79
N LEU A 220 -5.45 16.55 8.49
CA LEU A 220 -5.62 15.11 8.15
C LEU A 220 -5.97 14.88 6.68
N GLY A 221 -6.88 15.70 6.12
CA GLY A 221 -7.28 15.58 4.71
C GLY A 221 -6.16 15.94 3.74
N LEU A 222 -5.35 16.97 4.07
CA LEU A 222 -4.20 17.38 3.28
C LEU A 222 -3.13 16.27 3.29
N ILE A 223 -2.79 15.76 4.47
CA ILE A 223 -1.80 14.70 4.63
C ILE A 223 -2.21 13.43 3.90
N SER A 224 -3.45 12.97 4.11
CA SER A 224 -3.94 11.79 3.37
C SER A 224 -3.90 12.02 1.85
N GLY A 225 -4.32 13.19 1.38
CA GLY A 225 -4.27 13.53 -0.04
C GLY A 225 -2.86 13.57 -0.60
N LEU A 226 -1.90 14.15 0.13
CA LEU A 226 -0.50 14.21 -0.24
C LEU A 226 0.11 12.79 -0.33
N PHE A 227 -0.06 11.99 0.72
CA PHE A 227 0.56 10.67 0.82
C PHE A 227 -0.02 9.67 -0.18
N PHE A 228 -1.35 9.64 -0.37
CA PHE A 228 -1.95 8.80 -1.42
C PHE A 228 -1.62 9.31 -2.82
N GLY A 229 -1.69 10.62 -3.05
CA GLY A 229 -1.35 11.21 -4.34
C GLY A 229 0.11 10.95 -4.72
N PHE A 230 1.03 11.14 -3.77
CA PHE A 230 2.45 10.85 -3.98
C PHE A 230 2.71 9.36 -4.23
N ALA A 231 2.10 8.48 -3.42
CA ALA A 231 2.25 7.03 -3.56
C ALA A 231 1.82 6.51 -4.94
N PHE A 232 0.62 6.89 -5.39
CA PHE A 232 0.12 6.47 -6.71
C PHE A 232 0.84 7.19 -7.87
N GLY A 233 1.22 8.46 -7.69
CA GLY A 233 2.01 9.20 -8.67
C GLY A 233 3.37 8.55 -8.89
N VAL A 234 4.09 8.24 -7.80
CA VAL A 234 5.38 7.53 -7.87
C VAL A 234 5.21 6.16 -8.51
N ALA A 235 4.19 5.39 -8.13
CA ALA A 235 3.94 4.07 -8.70
C ALA A 235 3.68 4.14 -10.23
N GLY A 236 2.90 5.11 -10.69
CA GLY A 236 2.63 5.32 -12.11
C GLY A 236 3.89 5.69 -12.91
N ILE A 237 4.65 6.69 -12.43
CA ILE A 237 5.91 7.10 -13.04
C ILE A 237 6.93 5.94 -13.02
N ALA A 238 7.06 5.26 -11.87
CA ALA A 238 7.95 4.11 -11.74
C ALA A 238 7.60 3.01 -12.73
N SER A 239 6.31 2.67 -12.90
CA SER A 239 5.90 1.66 -13.88
C SER A 239 6.35 2.02 -15.30
N ALA A 240 6.22 3.29 -15.71
CA ALA A 240 6.67 3.72 -17.04
C ALA A 240 8.20 3.67 -17.20
N VAL A 241 8.94 4.16 -16.19
CA VAL A 241 10.42 4.15 -16.21
C VAL A 241 10.95 2.70 -16.18
N LEU A 242 10.38 1.84 -15.34
CA LEU A 242 10.78 0.44 -15.23
C LEU A 242 10.42 -0.36 -16.50
N GLY A 243 9.34 0.01 -17.20
CA GLY A 243 9.02 -0.56 -18.51
C GLY A 243 10.08 -0.23 -19.55
N ASN A 244 10.44 1.03 -19.66
CA ASN A 244 11.52 1.44 -20.55
C ASN A 244 12.85 0.75 -20.20
N MET A 245 13.15 0.62 -18.91
CA MET A 245 14.32 -0.13 -18.44
C MET A 245 14.25 -1.62 -18.82
N ALA A 246 13.09 -2.25 -18.70
CA ALA A 246 12.88 -3.64 -19.08
C ALA A 246 13.08 -3.88 -20.58
N ASP A 247 12.64 -2.92 -21.42
CA ASP A 247 12.77 -3.01 -22.87
C ASP A 247 14.23 -2.87 -23.33
N HIS A 248 15.06 -2.06 -22.63
CA HIS A 248 16.46 -1.82 -23.03
C HIS A 248 17.46 -2.78 -22.36
N TYR A 249 17.25 -3.11 -21.10
CA TYR A 249 18.21 -3.89 -20.28
C TYR A 249 17.69 -5.27 -19.85
N GLY A 250 16.46 -5.59 -20.23
CA GLY A 250 15.79 -6.83 -19.83
C GLY A 250 15.12 -6.76 -18.46
N ILE A 251 14.14 -7.64 -18.29
CA ILE A 251 13.29 -7.66 -17.07
C ILE A 251 14.08 -8.03 -15.82
N GLU A 252 15.13 -8.82 -15.92
CA GLU A 252 15.95 -9.22 -14.77
C GLU A 252 16.74 -8.03 -14.19
N ALA A 253 17.19 -7.09 -15.05
CA ALA A 253 17.86 -5.87 -14.61
C ALA A 253 16.95 -5.00 -13.73
N VAL A 254 15.65 -4.93 -14.07
CA VAL A 254 14.64 -4.23 -13.26
C VAL A 254 14.59 -4.79 -11.83
N TYR A 255 14.56 -6.14 -11.69
CA TYR A 255 14.50 -6.78 -10.38
C TYR A 255 15.79 -6.62 -9.58
N ASN A 256 16.93 -6.67 -10.24
CA ASN A 256 18.22 -6.44 -9.60
C ASN A 256 18.31 -5.02 -9.04
N VAL A 257 17.92 -4.00 -9.82
CA VAL A 257 17.97 -2.60 -9.36
C VAL A 257 16.90 -2.31 -8.30
N CYS A 258 15.65 -2.72 -8.54
CA CYS A 258 14.56 -2.48 -7.61
C CYS A 258 14.75 -3.22 -6.28
N GLY A 259 15.47 -4.35 -6.26
CA GLY A 259 15.78 -5.11 -5.05
C GLY A 259 16.52 -4.29 -3.98
N PHE A 260 17.26 -3.25 -4.38
CA PHE A 260 17.96 -2.34 -3.45
C PHE A 260 17.04 -1.27 -2.85
N MET A 261 15.86 -1.03 -3.41
CA MET A 261 14.96 0.04 -2.92
C MET A 261 14.62 -0.09 -1.43
N PRO A 262 14.31 -1.27 -0.86
CA PRO A 262 14.00 -1.39 0.56
C PRO A 262 15.14 -1.01 1.51
N LEU A 263 16.40 -0.96 1.04
CA LEU A 263 17.53 -0.49 1.84
C LEU A 263 17.40 0.99 2.25
N LEU A 264 16.65 1.79 1.48
CA LEU A 264 16.31 3.16 1.88
C LEU A 264 15.51 3.21 3.20
N GLY A 265 15.00 2.07 3.66
CA GLY A 265 14.43 1.91 4.99
C GLY A 265 15.39 2.30 6.14
N LEU A 266 16.71 2.31 5.91
CA LEU A 266 17.70 2.81 6.88
C LEU A 266 17.43 4.26 7.31
N VAL A 267 16.88 5.08 6.42
CA VAL A 267 16.54 6.49 6.71
C VAL A 267 15.49 6.62 7.84
N THR A 268 14.73 5.56 8.12
CA THR A 268 13.77 5.53 9.24
C THR A 268 14.45 5.74 10.61
N TRP A 269 15.75 5.47 10.71
CA TRP A 269 16.52 5.71 11.95
C TRP A 269 16.38 7.14 12.45
N PHE A 270 16.36 8.10 11.53
CA PHE A 270 16.25 9.52 11.82
C PHE A 270 14.83 9.99 12.21
N LEU A 271 13.83 9.11 12.14
CA LEU A 271 12.46 9.45 12.53
C LEU A 271 12.39 9.59 14.06
N PRO A 272 11.85 10.70 14.62
CA PRO A 272 11.65 10.84 16.04
C PRO A 272 10.60 9.87 16.58
N ASN A 273 10.75 9.43 17.83
CA ASN A 273 9.69 8.67 18.50
C ASN A 273 8.60 9.63 18.96
N LEU A 274 7.40 9.50 18.40
CA LEU A 274 6.22 10.17 18.92
C LEU A 274 5.80 9.45 20.20
N LYS A 275 5.82 10.14 21.35
CA LYS A 275 5.33 9.57 22.62
C LYS A 275 3.86 9.17 22.44
N LYS A 276 3.49 7.94 22.82
CA LYS A 276 2.09 7.56 22.99
C LYS A 276 1.49 8.49 24.06
N LYS A 277 0.52 9.32 23.67
CA LYS A 277 -0.39 9.94 24.64
C LYS A 277 -1.48 8.97 24.99
#